data_50771453e199f065fc990ea93256d756
#
_entry.id   50771453e199f065fc990ea93256d756
#
_cell.length_a   1.000
_cell.length_b   1.000
_cell.length_c   1.000
_cell.angle_alpha   90.00
_cell.angle_beta   90.00
_cell.angle_gamma   90.00
#
_symmetry.space_group_name_H-M   'P 1'
#
loop_
_entity.id
_entity.type
_entity.pdbx_description
1 polymer ?
#
loop_
_entity_poly.entity_id
_entity_poly.type
_entity_poly.pdbx_seq_one_letter_code
_entity_poly.pdbx_strand_id
1 'polypeptide(L)'
;MAGRKVDTLEDAFIAYLEEAMAAGAPAAVSARAAPPARRAGRSVAPSGEAGKAFSLGRLWSYARREALELRRDPIRLTLAVLGTVILMLVMGYGINMDVEELTFAVLDRDQTAISRDYALNLAGSRYFVAEPPLADYADLERRLRGGKLALALEIPPGFSRDVARGRPVEIGAWVDGAMPQRAETVRSYVQGMHAQWLTARVRSGPGLPTEPMRVEIRFRYNPDVQSIVAMGPAMIPMLLLLIPAVLSALSVVREKELGSIVNFYVTPVTRLEFLLGKQLSYVVLAMLNFAVLTALAVFLFRVPLKGSPLTLAAAALLYVIATTAMGLVIGSFMRGQTAALFATAILTMLPASQFSGLIDPVSSLEGLGALIGSAYPTTHFLTVARGTFSKGLHFGDLQAAFAPLAVAGPVLVGLAAALLRKQAR
;
A
#
# COMPACT_ATOMS: atom_id res chain seq x y z
N MET A 1 -8.04 71.84 11.99
CA MET A 1 -7.31 70.56 11.68
C MET A 1 -7.58 69.58 12.78
N ALA A 2 -8.57 68.71 12.59
CA ALA A 2 -8.95 67.72 13.60
C ALA A 2 -8.17 66.45 13.32
N GLY A 3 -7.33 66.05 14.28
CA GLY A 3 -6.54 64.82 14.19
C GLY A 3 -7.43 63.60 14.24
N ARG A 4 -7.57 62.91 13.14
CA ARG A 4 -8.19 61.58 13.04
C ARG A 4 -7.21 60.59 13.66
N LYS A 5 -7.56 59.91 14.75
CA LYS A 5 -6.79 58.82 15.31
C LYS A 5 -6.84 57.68 14.31
N VAL A 6 -5.66 57.28 13.88
CA VAL A 6 -5.44 56.09 13.04
C VAL A 6 -5.11 54.95 14.00
N ASP A 7 -6.09 54.06 14.23
CA ASP A 7 -5.94 53.02 15.25
C ASP A 7 -5.43 51.66 14.67
N THR A 8 -5.46 51.52 13.32
CA THR A 8 -4.96 50.31 12.67
C THR A 8 -4.10 50.62 11.43
N LEU A 9 -3.27 49.67 11.02
CA LEU A 9 -2.45 49.79 9.82
C LEU A 9 -3.31 49.90 8.54
N GLU A 10 -4.50 49.34 8.57
CA GLU A 10 -5.51 49.39 7.51
C GLU A 10 -6.09 50.81 7.37
N ASP A 11 -6.40 51.46 8.49
CA ASP A 11 -6.87 52.83 8.50
C ASP A 11 -5.80 53.83 8.02
N ALA A 12 -4.53 53.58 8.36
CA ALA A 12 -3.41 54.32 7.83
C ALA A 12 -3.28 54.22 6.32
N PHE A 13 -3.45 53.02 5.79
CA PHE A 13 -3.38 52.75 4.35
C PHE A 13 -4.57 53.40 3.59
N ILE A 14 -5.77 53.29 4.13
CA ILE A 14 -6.97 53.94 3.55
C ILE A 14 -6.81 55.44 3.57
N ALA A 15 -6.36 56.03 4.67
CA ALA A 15 -6.12 57.45 4.77
C ALA A 15 -5.06 57.95 3.76
N TYR A 16 -3.98 57.20 3.57
CA TYR A 16 -2.98 57.48 2.55
C TYR A 16 -3.51 57.41 1.13
N LEU A 17 -4.37 56.43 0.82
CA LEU A 17 -5.02 56.31 -0.49
C LEU A 17 -6.01 57.46 -0.71
N GLU A 18 -6.80 57.84 0.29
CA GLU A 18 -7.75 59.01 0.22
C GLU A 18 -6.97 60.31 0.00
N GLU A 19 -5.85 60.53 0.70
CA GLU A 19 -5.00 61.69 0.54
C GLU A 19 -4.31 61.71 -0.84
N ALA A 20 -3.85 60.56 -1.35
CA ALA A 20 -3.28 60.41 -2.67
C ALA A 20 -4.34 60.66 -3.78
N MET A 21 -5.58 60.23 -3.57
CA MET A 21 -6.68 60.50 -4.49
C MET A 21 -7.19 61.94 -4.40
N ALA A 22 -7.18 62.57 -3.24
CA ALA A 22 -7.53 63.99 -3.04
C ALA A 22 -6.44 64.95 -3.57
N ALA A 23 -5.18 64.50 -3.55
CA ALA A 23 -4.06 65.23 -4.16
C ALA A 23 -3.96 65.06 -5.69
N GLY A 24 -4.82 64.25 -6.29
CA GLY A 24 -4.88 63.92 -7.72
C GLY A 24 -5.45 64.99 -8.59
N ALA A 25 -4.71 66.05 -8.78
CA ALA A 25 -4.71 66.78 -10.05
C ALA A 25 -3.45 66.41 -10.81
N PRO A 26 -3.50 66.22 -12.13
CA PRO A 26 -2.37 65.78 -12.88
C PRO A 26 -1.30 66.86 -12.93
N ALA A 27 -0.33 66.85 -12.05
CA ALA A 27 0.89 67.58 -12.26
C ALA A 27 1.58 66.95 -13.46
N ALA A 28 1.60 67.71 -14.56
CA ALA A 28 2.37 67.43 -15.72
C ALA A 28 3.81 67.05 -15.32
N VAL A 29 4.12 65.78 -15.40
CA VAL A 29 5.51 65.29 -15.25
C VAL A 29 6.28 65.90 -16.45
N SER A 30 6.97 66.98 -16.17
CA SER A 30 7.95 67.59 -17.09
C SER A 30 8.84 66.48 -17.62
N ALA A 31 8.77 66.31 -18.95
CA ALA A 31 9.57 65.34 -19.70
C ALA A 31 11.06 65.65 -19.49
N ARG A 32 11.67 65.00 -18.51
CA ARG A 32 13.12 64.93 -18.42
C ARG A 32 13.54 64.01 -19.53
N ALA A 33 14.36 64.56 -20.43
CA ALA A 33 14.82 63.97 -21.66
C ALA A 33 15.23 62.48 -21.42
N ALA A 34 14.53 61.60 -22.11
CA ALA A 34 14.83 60.20 -22.20
C ALA A 34 16.22 60.04 -22.85
N PRO A 35 17.10 59.19 -22.35
CA PRO A 35 18.32 58.80 -23.06
C PRO A 35 17.94 58.19 -24.40
N PRO A 36 18.76 58.33 -25.44
CA PRO A 36 18.42 57.96 -26.83
C PRO A 36 18.02 56.47 -26.85
N ALA A 37 16.84 56.22 -27.40
CA ALA A 37 16.27 54.92 -27.60
C ALA A 37 17.32 54.02 -28.31
N ARG A 38 17.87 53.07 -27.57
CA ARG A 38 18.52 51.91 -28.20
C ARG A 38 17.50 51.33 -29.16
N ARG A 39 17.92 51.31 -30.42
CA ARG A 39 17.15 50.78 -31.57
C ARG A 39 16.31 49.60 -31.10
N ALA A 40 15.01 49.74 -31.17
CA ALA A 40 14.05 48.69 -30.99
C ALA A 40 14.43 47.55 -31.93
N GLY A 41 15.11 46.57 -31.39
CA GLY A 41 15.28 45.30 -32.05
C GLY A 41 13.87 44.72 -32.26
N ARG A 42 13.59 44.46 -33.51
CA ARG A 42 12.52 43.61 -34.04
C ARG A 42 11.31 43.46 -33.10
N SER A 43 10.22 44.12 -33.47
CA SER A 43 8.91 43.70 -33.04
C SER A 43 8.78 42.22 -33.38
N VAL A 44 8.88 41.38 -32.35
CA VAL A 44 8.46 40.00 -32.46
C VAL A 44 6.95 40.12 -32.66
N ALA A 45 6.51 40.05 -33.92
CA ALA A 45 5.12 39.80 -34.24
C ALA A 45 4.64 38.64 -33.36
N PRO A 46 3.42 38.66 -32.84
CA PRO A 46 2.88 37.50 -32.18
C PRO A 46 2.95 36.38 -33.21
N SER A 47 3.92 35.51 -33.03
CA SER A 47 4.04 34.29 -33.85
C SER A 47 2.73 33.54 -33.62
N GLY A 48 1.89 33.58 -34.66
CA GLY A 48 0.67 32.81 -34.74
C GLY A 48 0.95 31.39 -34.29
N GLU A 49 0.00 30.75 -33.78
CA GLU A 49 -0.18 29.35 -33.33
C GLU A 49 0.79 28.32 -33.98
N ALA A 50 2.09 28.55 -33.86
CA ALA A 50 3.08 27.51 -34.02
C ALA A 50 2.84 26.53 -32.90
N GLY A 51 2.30 25.35 -33.23
CA GLY A 51 1.90 24.31 -32.31
C GLY A 51 2.92 24.20 -31.21
N LYS A 52 2.48 24.24 -29.96
CA LYS A 52 3.33 24.21 -28.76
C LYS A 52 4.10 22.89 -28.73
N ALA A 53 5.22 22.84 -29.48
CA ALA A 53 6.09 21.68 -29.53
C ALA A 53 6.58 21.36 -28.10
N PHE A 54 6.60 20.11 -27.74
CA PHE A 54 7.11 19.62 -26.47
C PHE A 54 8.59 19.98 -26.31
N SER A 55 8.96 20.52 -25.13
CA SER A 55 10.34 20.93 -24.85
C SER A 55 10.83 20.34 -23.53
N LEU A 56 11.88 19.54 -23.61
CA LEU A 56 12.56 18.97 -22.45
C LEU A 56 13.11 20.03 -21.49
N GLY A 57 13.55 21.19 -22.02
CA GLY A 57 14.05 22.31 -21.21
C GLY A 57 12.95 22.91 -20.31
N ARG A 58 11.71 23.06 -20.83
CA ARG A 58 10.58 23.54 -20.05
C ARG A 58 10.16 22.51 -19.00
N LEU A 59 10.10 21.22 -19.37
CA LEU A 59 9.84 20.13 -18.44
C LEU A 59 10.83 20.12 -17.27
N TRP A 60 12.14 20.21 -17.58
CA TRP A 60 13.19 20.23 -16.57
C TRP A 60 13.09 21.45 -15.65
N SER A 61 12.74 22.61 -16.20
CA SER A 61 12.54 23.83 -15.40
C SER A 61 11.41 23.65 -14.37
N TYR A 62 10.30 23.01 -14.78
CA TYR A 62 9.21 22.68 -13.85
C TYR A 62 9.61 21.62 -12.82
N ALA A 63 10.29 20.58 -13.23
CA ALA A 63 10.79 19.56 -12.31
C ALA A 63 11.74 20.17 -11.26
N ARG A 64 12.67 21.01 -11.69
CA ARG A 64 13.59 21.71 -10.78
C ARG A 64 12.86 22.65 -9.82
N ARG A 65 11.86 23.38 -10.30
CA ARG A 65 11.02 24.25 -9.46
C ARG A 65 10.32 23.43 -8.39
N GLU A 66 9.64 22.34 -8.76
CA GLU A 66 8.92 21.47 -7.83
C GLU A 66 9.87 20.82 -6.81
N ALA A 67 11.04 20.36 -7.26
CA ALA A 67 12.05 19.81 -6.37
C ALA A 67 12.57 20.84 -5.34
N LEU A 68 12.73 22.11 -5.76
CA LEU A 68 13.14 23.19 -4.85
C LEU A 68 12.00 23.54 -3.87
N GLU A 69 10.74 23.56 -4.32
CA GLU A 69 9.57 23.77 -3.44
C GLU A 69 9.48 22.64 -2.41
N LEU A 70 9.63 21.39 -2.83
CA LEU A 70 9.63 20.23 -1.93
C LEU A 70 10.77 20.30 -0.90
N ARG A 71 11.98 20.69 -1.32
CA ARG A 71 13.13 20.86 -0.41
C ARG A 71 12.93 21.99 0.59
N ARG A 72 12.18 23.04 0.23
CA ARG A 72 11.87 24.18 1.09
C ARG A 72 10.68 23.93 2.02
N ASP A 73 9.98 22.85 1.83
CA ASP A 73 8.88 22.39 2.69
C ASP A 73 9.33 21.16 3.51
N PRO A 74 10.06 21.39 4.61
CA PRO A 74 10.63 20.29 5.41
C PRO A 74 9.53 19.42 6.03
N ILE A 75 8.34 19.98 6.29
CA ILE A 75 7.23 19.25 6.87
C ILE A 75 6.74 18.18 5.89
N ARG A 76 6.53 18.55 4.62
CA ARG A 76 6.12 17.58 3.59
C ARG A 76 7.18 16.52 3.35
N LEU A 77 8.44 16.93 3.24
CA LEU A 77 9.54 16.00 3.01
C LEU A 77 9.70 15.01 4.17
N THR A 78 9.65 15.52 5.41
CA THR A 78 9.73 14.69 6.61
C THR A 78 8.56 13.74 6.71
N LEU A 79 7.32 14.20 6.49
CA LEU A 79 6.14 13.32 6.50
C LEU A 79 6.19 12.29 5.36
N ALA A 80 6.71 12.64 4.20
CA ALA A 80 6.84 11.72 3.09
C ALA A 80 7.80 10.57 3.37
N VAL A 81 8.93 10.84 4.02
CA VAL A 81 9.95 9.82 4.33
C VAL A 81 9.69 9.17 5.68
N LEU A 82 9.63 9.97 6.75
CA LEU A 82 9.46 9.46 8.11
C LEU A 82 8.08 8.85 8.33
N GLY A 83 7.03 9.44 7.75
CA GLY A 83 5.68 8.89 7.78
C GLY A 83 5.62 7.50 7.14
N THR A 84 6.30 7.32 6.01
CA THR A 84 6.40 6.02 5.33
C THR A 84 7.14 4.99 6.20
N VAL A 85 8.24 5.40 6.84
CA VAL A 85 9.00 4.56 7.78
C VAL A 85 8.15 4.16 8.97
N ILE A 86 7.48 5.12 9.61
CA ILE A 86 6.60 4.85 10.77
C ILE A 86 5.47 3.88 10.37
N LEU A 87 4.82 4.12 9.23
CA LEU A 87 3.76 3.23 8.75
C LEU A 87 4.29 1.80 8.50
N MET A 88 5.48 1.67 7.92
CA MET A 88 6.09 0.35 7.72
C MET A 88 6.42 -0.34 9.05
N LEU A 89 6.89 0.41 10.05
CA LEU A 89 7.14 -0.13 11.40
C LEU A 89 5.84 -0.56 12.08
N VAL A 90 4.81 0.28 12.03
CA VAL A 90 3.49 -0.03 12.61
C VAL A 90 2.87 -1.25 11.93
N MET A 91 2.90 -1.31 10.61
CA MET A 91 2.38 -2.46 9.87
C MET A 91 3.22 -3.73 10.11
N GLY A 92 4.56 -3.60 10.11
CA GLY A 92 5.47 -4.73 10.24
C GLY A 92 5.43 -5.40 11.62
N TYR A 93 5.31 -4.62 12.69
CA TYR A 93 5.18 -5.14 14.04
C TYR A 93 3.73 -5.30 14.50
N GLY A 94 2.80 -4.55 13.91
CA GLY A 94 1.38 -4.57 14.29
C GLY A 94 0.56 -5.65 13.58
N ILE A 95 0.94 -6.05 12.36
CA ILE A 95 0.24 -7.10 11.63
C ILE A 95 0.93 -8.44 11.90
N ASN A 96 0.48 -9.13 12.93
CA ASN A 96 0.88 -10.50 13.19
C ASN A 96 -0.25 -11.44 12.71
N MET A 97 0.02 -12.16 11.62
CA MET A 97 -0.82 -13.24 11.13
C MET A 97 -0.28 -14.61 11.55
N ASP A 98 0.77 -14.65 12.39
CA ASP A 98 1.30 -15.88 12.93
C ASP A 98 0.24 -16.47 13.86
N VAL A 99 -0.22 -17.64 13.50
CA VAL A 99 -1.22 -18.36 14.26
C VAL A 99 -0.44 -19.25 15.23
N GLU A 100 0.22 -18.59 16.19
CA GLU A 100 0.88 -19.22 17.32
C GLU A 100 -0.02 -19.08 18.56
N GLU A 101 0.20 -19.94 19.56
CA GLU A 101 -0.56 -19.92 20.83
C GLU A 101 -2.08 -20.04 20.64
N LEU A 102 -2.51 -20.94 19.74
CA LEU A 102 -3.92 -21.26 19.60
C LEU A 102 -4.42 -21.93 20.88
N THR A 103 -5.23 -21.22 21.64
CA THR A 103 -5.86 -21.79 22.84
C THR A 103 -6.81 -22.90 22.46
N PHE A 104 -6.62 -24.08 23.04
CA PHE A 104 -7.52 -25.20 22.83
C PHE A 104 -7.88 -25.88 24.14
N ALA A 105 -9.04 -26.51 24.17
CA ALA A 105 -9.47 -27.36 25.28
C ALA A 105 -10.11 -28.63 24.75
N VAL A 106 -10.08 -29.67 25.56
CA VAL A 106 -10.58 -31.01 25.20
C VAL A 106 -11.80 -31.35 26.05
N LEU A 107 -12.85 -31.79 25.40
CA LEU A 107 -14.00 -32.50 26.01
C LEU A 107 -13.76 -34.00 25.87
N ASP A 108 -12.99 -34.59 26.79
CA ASP A 108 -12.68 -36.01 26.78
C ASP A 108 -13.78 -36.81 27.45
N ARG A 109 -14.59 -37.51 26.64
CA ARG A 109 -15.67 -38.36 27.08
C ARG A 109 -15.26 -39.84 27.20
N ASP A 110 -14.02 -40.18 26.74
CA ASP A 110 -13.46 -41.55 26.88
C ASP A 110 -12.62 -41.73 28.13
N GLN A 111 -11.95 -40.65 28.59
CA GLN A 111 -11.14 -40.56 29.81
C GLN A 111 -10.10 -41.68 29.98
N THR A 112 -9.53 -42.16 28.91
CA THR A 112 -8.55 -43.25 28.87
C THR A 112 -7.11 -42.74 28.70
N ALA A 113 -6.15 -43.66 28.79
CA ALA A 113 -4.77 -43.32 28.50
C ALA A 113 -4.55 -42.90 27.03
N ILE A 114 -5.32 -43.49 26.09
CA ILE A 114 -5.21 -43.22 24.66
C ILE A 114 -5.81 -41.86 24.32
N SER A 115 -6.95 -41.49 24.92
CA SER A 115 -7.56 -40.18 24.71
C SER A 115 -6.69 -39.05 25.27
N ARG A 116 -6.04 -39.26 26.41
CA ARG A 116 -5.07 -38.32 26.99
C ARG A 116 -3.83 -38.19 26.13
N ASP A 117 -3.30 -39.28 25.60
CA ASP A 117 -2.14 -39.27 24.70
C ASP A 117 -2.44 -38.43 23.43
N TYR A 118 -3.63 -38.58 22.85
CA TYR A 118 -4.08 -37.77 21.73
C TYR A 118 -4.13 -36.27 22.09
N ALA A 119 -4.71 -35.94 23.24
CA ALA A 119 -4.77 -34.55 23.73
C ALA A 119 -3.37 -33.97 23.98
N LEU A 120 -2.47 -34.75 24.58
CA LEU A 120 -1.09 -34.35 24.83
C LEU A 120 -0.28 -34.17 23.57
N ASN A 121 -0.56 -34.90 22.49
CA ASN A 121 0.08 -34.70 21.21
C ASN A 121 -0.18 -33.30 20.65
N LEU A 122 -1.40 -32.78 20.79
CA LEU A 122 -1.68 -31.39 20.43
C LEU A 122 -1.03 -30.39 21.41
N ALA A 123 -1.09 -30.65 22.71
CA ALA A 123 -0.47 -29.80 23.73
C ALA A 123 1.06 -29.71 23.59
N GLY A 124 1.71 -30.73 23.06
CA GLY A 124 3.14 -30.76 22.79
C GLY A 124 3.57 -29.96 21.55
N SER A 125 2.64 -29.40 20.81
CA SER A 125 2.93 -28.61 19.62
C SER A 125 3.17 -27.14 19.99
N ARG A 126 4.08 -26.48 19.28
CA ARG A 126 4.33 -25.02 19.43
C ARG A 126 3.14 -24.15 19.03
N TYR A 127 2.16 -24.72 18.35
CA TYR A 127 1.03 -23.97 17.79
C TYR A 127 -0.16 -23.89 18.74
N PHE A 128 -0.25 -24.84 19.71
CA PHE A 128 -1.39 -24.98 20.57
C PHE A 128 -1.02 -24.81 22.03
N VAL A 129 -1.84 -24.02 22.75
CA VAL A 129 -1.76 -23.84 24.21
C VAL A 129 -2.98 -24.52 24.83
N ALA A 130 -2.71 -25.50 25.70
CA ALA A 130 -3.78 -26.23 26.36
C ALA A 130 -4.41 -25.40 27.48
N GLU A 131 -5.71 -25.23 27.42
CA GLU A 131 -6.55 -24.66 28.45
C GLU A 131 -7.17 -25.79 29.34
N PRO A 132 -7.71 -25.46 30.52
CA PRO A 132 -8.37 -26.45 31.36
C PRO A 132 -9.44 -27.25 30.60
N PRO A 133 -9.56 -28.56 30.83
CA PRO A 133 -10.52 -29.42 30.13
C PRO A 133 -11.94 -28.85 30.18
N LEU A 134 -12.71 -29.14 29.15
CA LEU A 134 -14.13 -28.77 29.08
C LEU A 134 -14.97 -29.70 29.93
N ALA A 135 -15.90 -29.12 30.70
CA ALA A 135 -16.82 -29.89 31.52
C ALA A 135 -17.96 -30.51 30.70
N ASP A 136 -18.50 -29.71 29.76
CA ASP A 136 -19.64 -30.08 28.95
C ASP A 136 -19.73 -29.21 27.66
N TYR A 137 -20.76 -29.46 26.86
CA TYR A 137 -21.01 -28.66 25.65
C TYR A 137 -21.40 -27.19 25.94
N ALA A 138 -22.01 -26.93 27.09
CA ALA A 138 -22.36 -25.56 27.47
C ALA A 138 -21.10 -24.74 27.80
N ASP A 139 -20.10 -25.38 28.43
CA ASP A 139 -18.80 -24.78 28.67
C ASP A 139 -18.02 -24.58 27.34
N LEU A 140 -18.06 -25.57 26.45
CA LEU A 140 -17.48 -25.46 25.10
C LEU A 140 -18.05 -24.24 24.36
N GLU A 141 -19.37 -24.16 24.23
CA GLU A 141 -20.05 -23.07 23.54
C GLU A 141 -19.74 -21.71 24.17
N ARG A 142 -19.76 -21.61 25.48
CA ARG A 142 -19.48 -20.37 26.22
C ARG A 142 -18.06 -19.88 26.00
N ARG A 143 -17.04 -20.78 26.08
CA ARG A 143 -15.64 -20.40 25.90
C ARG A 143 -15.31 -20.10 24.45
N LEU A 144 -15.87 -20.87 23.50
CA LEU A 144 -15.68 -20.61 22.05
C LEU A 144 -16.32 -19.28 21.66
N ARG A 145 -17.58 -19.04 22.06
CA ARG A 145 -18.28 -17.76 21.81
C ARG A 145 -17.60 -16.57 22.48
N GLY A 146 -16.99 -16.79 23.64
CA GLY A 146 -16.24 -15.77 24.35
C GLY A 146 -14.84 -15.50 23.79
N GLY A 147 -14.43 -16.18 22.72
CA GLY A 147 -13.11 -16.04 22.09
C GLY A 147 -11.95 -16.54 22.97
N LYS A 148 -12.23 -17.28 24.05
CA LYS A 148 -11.22 -17.86 24.93
C LYS A 148 -10.56 -19.09 24.33
N LEU A 149 -11.23 -19.76 23.39
CA LEU A 149 -10.74 -20.92 22.68
C LEU A 149 -10.78 -20.65 21.16
N ALA A 150 -9.71 -21.02 20.50
CA ALA A 150 -9.65 -21.08 19.03
C ALA A 150 -10.10 -22.46 18.51
N LEU A 151 -9.94 -23.49 19.34
CA LEU A 151 -10.27 -24.88 19.03
C LEU A 151 -10.83 -25.57 20.27
N ALA A 152 -11.93 -26.32 20.11
CA ALA A 152 -12.38 -27.30 21.09
C ALA A 152 -12.40 -28.68 20.45
N LEU A 153 -11.78 -29.66 21.10
CA LEU A 153 -11.75 -31.05 20.65
C LEU A 153 -12.70 -31.88 21.46
N GLU A 154 -13.51 -32.66 20.79
CA GLU A 154 -14.41 -33.65 21.44
C GLU A 154 -13.92 -35.06 21.12
N ILE A 155 -13.53 -35.79 22.14
CA ILE A 155 -13.19 -37.20 22.04
C ILE A 155 -14.41 -38.01 22.47
N PRO A 156 -14.99 -38.82 21.57
CA PRO A 156 -16.22 -39.56 21.84
C PRO A 156 -15.98 -40.70 22.83
N PRO A 157 -17.02 -41.16 23.54
CA PRO A 157 -16.93 -42.33 24.41
C PRO A 157 -16.62 -43.59 23.57
N GLY A 158 -15.77 -44.46 24.10
CA GLY A 158 -15.33 -45.67 23.41
C GLY A 158 -14.23 -45.47 22.35
N PHE A 159 -13.66 -44.25 22.27
CA PHE A 159 -12.57 -43.89 21.38
C PHE A 159 -11.41 -44.91 21.41
N SER A 160 -10.88 -45.17 22.59
CA SER A 160 -9.78 -46.08 22.79
C SER A 160 -10.07 -47.52 22.35
N ARG A 161 -11.26 -47.99 22.65
CA ARG A 161 -11.71 -49.34 22.28
C ARG A 161 -11.77 -49.48 20.77
N ASP A 162 -12.32 -48.48 20.08
CA ASP A 162 -12.55 -48.57 18.66
C ASP A 162 -11.24 -48.33 17.88
N VAL A 163 -10.36 -47.43 18.36
CA VAL A 163 -8.98 -47.28 17.82
C VAL A 163 -8.19 -48.60 17.99
N ALA A 164 -8.26 -49.26 19.16
CA ALA A 164 -7.60 -50.52 19.38
C ALA A 164 -8.10 -51.67 18.46
N ARG A 165 -9.35 -51.60 18.03
CA ARG A 165 -9.99 -52.54 17.07
C ARG A 165 -9.85 -52.16 15.61
N GLY A 166 -9.13 -51.09 15.29
CA GLY A 166 -8.99 -50.59 13.93
C GLY A 166 -10.32 -50.12 13.32
N ARG A 167 -11.30 -49.74 14.13
CA ARG A 167 -12.58 -49.20 13.66
C ARG A 167 -12.47 -47.70 13.37
N PRO A 168 -13.19 -47.19 12.37
CA PRO A 168 -13.22 -45.76 12.15
C PRO A 168 -13.86 -45.04 13.35
N VAL A 169 -13.21 -43.97 13.79
CA VAL A 169 -13.66 -43.10 14.88
C VAL A 169 -13.62 -41.65 14.42
N GLU A 170 -14.66 -40.91 14.71
CA GLU A 170 -14.73 -39.49 14.42
C GLU A 170 -14.41 -38.69 15.69
N ILE A 171 -13.47 -37.75 15.60
CA ILE A 171 -13.16 -36.77 16.62
C ILE A 171 -13.77 -35.44 16.20
N GLY A 172 -14.58 -34.84 17.07
CA GLY A 172 -15.15 -33.52 16.82
C GLY A 172 -14.09 -32.43 16.99
N ALA A 173 -13.92 -31.57 16.00
CA ALA A 173 -13.09 -30.38 16.09
C ALA A 173 -13.95 -29.14 15.83
N TRP A 174 -14.21 -28.38 16.89
CA TRP A 174 -15.03 -27.17 16.88
C TRP A 174 -14.08 -25.97 16.79
N VAL A 175 -14.13 -25.24 15.68
CA VAL A 175 -13.25 -24.12 15.39
C VAL A 175 -14.04 -22.82 15.34
N ASP A 176 -13.50 -21.74 15.88
CA ASP A 176 -14.09 -20.41 15.74
C ASP A 176 -14.00 -19.96 14.28
N GLY A 177 -15.15 -19.96 13.61
CA GLY A 177 -15.28 -19.58 12.19
C GLY A 177 -15.46 -18.08 11.95
N ALA A 178 -15.42 -17.24 12.99
CA ALA A 178 -15.59 -15.79 12.85
C ALA A 178 -14.48 -15.15 12.00
N MET A 179 -13.28 -15.76 11.97
CA MET A 179 -12.16 -15.39 11.13
C MET A 179 -11.79 -16.55 10.19
N PRO A 180 -12.29 -16.59 8.95
CA PRO A 180 -12.16 -17.75 8.05
C PRO A 180 -10.72 -18.20 7.80
N GLN A 181 -9.79 -17.27 7.61
CA GLN A 181 -8.36 -17.58 7.38
C GLN A 181 -7.74 -18.25 8.62
N ARG A 182 -8.05 -17.77 9.82
CA ARG A 182 -7.59 -18.37 11.07
C ARG A 182 -8.20 -19.76 11.27
N ALA A 183 -9.48 -19.91 10.99
CA ALA A 183 -10.18 -21.18 11.07
C ALA A 183 -9.57 -22.24 10.14
N GLU A 184 -9.25 -21.88 8.90
CA GLU A 184 -8.59 -22.78 7.95
C GLU A 184 -7.18 -23.18 8.38
N THR A 185 -6.43 -22.27 8.99
CA THR A 185 -5.12 -22.58 9.56
C THR A 185 -5.24 -23.56 10.72
N VAL A 186 -6.19 -23.32 11.66
CA VAL A 186 -6.46 -24.24 12.78
C VAL A 186 -6.84 -25.63 12.25
N ARG A 187 -7.74 -25.69 11.27
CA ARG A 187 -8.14 -26.94 10.62
C ARG A 187 -6.95 -27.68 10.04
N SER A 188 -6.08 -27.00 9.30
CA SER A 188 -4.89 -27.59 8.68
C SER A 188 -3.92 -28.14 9.72
N TYR A 189 -3.72 -27.41 10.84
CA TYR A 189 -2.85 -27.86 11.92
C TYR A 189 -3.43 -29.09 12.64
N VAL A 190 -4.74 -29.10 12.95
CA VAL A 190 -5.41 -30.24 13.57
C VAL A 190 -5.31 -31.49 12.69
N GLN A 191 -5.54 -31.35 11.39
CA GLN A 191 -5.41 -32.46 10.44
C GLN A 191 -3.98 -32.99 10.35
N GLY A 192 -2.98 -32.10 10.31
CA GLY A 192 -1.58 -32.49 10.31
C GLY A 192 -1.16 -33.24 11.57
N MET A 193 -1.55 -32.74 12.74
CA MET A 193 -1.27 -33.36 14.03
C MET A 193 -1.99 -34.72 14.19
N HIS A 194 -3.23 -34.81 13.72
CA HIS A 194 -3.99 -36.05 13.70
C HIS A 194 -3.27 -37.12 12.84
N ALA A 195 -2.87 -36.76 11.63
CA ALA A 195 -2.11 -37.67 10.75
C ALA A 195 -0.78 -38.10 11.36
N GLN A 196 -0.06 -37.19 12.04
CA GLN A 196 1.17 -37.50 12.75
C GLN A 196 0.94 -38.49 13.90
N TRP A 197 -0.09 -38.26 14.71
CA TRP A 197 -0.45 -39.14 15.82
C TRP A 197 -0.81 -40.56 15.34
N LEU A 198 -1.63 -40.67 14.28
CA LEU A 198 -1.96 -41.96 13.65
C LEU A 198 -0.70 -42.69 13.16
N THR A 199 0.19 -41.97 12.48
CA THR A 199 1.47 -42.55 11.97
C THR A 199 2.35 -43.04 13.10
N ALA A 200 2.47 -42.28 14.20
CA ALA A 200 3.25 -42.68 15.38
C ALA A 200 2.66 -43.93 16.03
N ARG A 201 1.35 -44.05 16.10
CA ARG A 201 0.67 -45.19 16.70
C ARG A 201 0.79 -46.46 15.87
N VAL A 202 0.68 -46.37 14.54
CA VAL A 202 0.94 -47.50 13.62
C VAL A 202 2.35 -48.04 13.80
N ARG A 203 3.34 -47.17 14.00
CA ARG A 203 4.74 -47.59 14.25
C ARG A 203 4.96 -48.29 15.58
N SER A 204 4.13 -47.97 16.58
CA SER A 204 4.29 -48.52 17.94
C SER A 204 3.51 -49.82 18.17
N GLY A 205 2.63 -50.22 17.23
CA GLY A 205 1.78 -51.39 17.35
C GLY A 205 2.37 -52.62 16.65
N PRO A 206 2.31 -53.84 17.26
CA PRO A 206 2.72 -55.05 16.59
C PRO A 206 1.76 -55.41 15.46
N GLY A 207 2.18 -55.32 14.20
CA GLY A 207 1.55 -56.02 13.09
C GLY A 207 0.56 -55.24 12.22
N LEU A 208 0.56 -53.91 12.24
CA LEU A 208 -0.16 -53.16 11.19
C LEU A 208 0.74 -52.93 9.97
N PRO A 209 0.24 -53.09 8.75
CA PRO A 209 1.02 -52.88 7.56
C PRO A 209 1.56 -51.44 7.52
N THR A 210 2.83 -51.33 7.20
CA THR A 210 3.51 -50.08 6.95
C THR A 210 2.72 -49.34 5.87
N GLU A 211 2.23 -48.12 6.18
CA GLU A 211 1.51 -47.32 5.20
C GLU A 211 2.32 -47.22 3.89
N PRO A 212 1.76 -47.62 2.76
CA PRO A 212 2.47 -47.61 1.48
C PRO A 212 2.76 -46.18 0.97
N MET A 213 2.20 -45.14 1.62
CA MET A 213 2.36 -43.78 1.18
C MET A 213 2.36 -42.78 2.36
N ARG A 214 3.50 -42.11 2.55
CA ARG A 214 3.65 -41.01 3.52
C ARG A 214 3.59 -39.68 2.78
N VAL A 215 2.61 -38.85 3.08
CA VAL A 215 2.55 -37.48 2.61
C VAL A 215 3.33 -36.60 3.59
N GLU A 216 4.49 -36.10 3.16
CA GLU A 216 5.28 -35.15 3.92
C GLU A 216 5.06 -33.75 3.35
N ILE A 217 4.37 -32.87 4.08
CA ILE A 217 4.11 -31.49 3.66
C ILE A 217 5.37 -30.66 3.98
N ARG A 218 5.98 -30.10 2.96
CA ARG A 218 7.12 -29.19 3.10
C ARG A 218 6.76 -27.82 2.54
N PHE A 219 6.70 -26.83 3.40
CA PHE A 219 6.54 -25.44 2.97
C PHE A 219 7.85 -24.95 2.33
N ARG A 220 7.77 -24.56 1.05
CA ARG A 220 8.89 -23.91 0.34
C ARG A 220 8.75 -22.39 0.53
N TYR A 221 9.90 -21.70 0.45
CA TYR A 221 10.02 -20.24 0.46
C TYR A 221 9.80 -19.55 1.81
N ASN A 222 8.92 -20.03 2.66
CA ASN A 222 8.70 -19.59 4.05
C ASN A 222 8.44 -20.84 4.93
N PRO A 223 9.50 -21.63 5.26
CA PRO A 223 9.34 -22.89 6.00
C PRO A 223 8.73 -22.70 7.38
N ASP A 224 9.05 -21.59 8.04
CA ASP A 224 8.58 -21.26 9.39
C ASP A 224 7.21 -20.57 9.37
N VAL A 225 6.62 -20.35 8.18
CA VAL A 225 5.32 -19.69 7.99
C VAL A 225 5.24 -18.33 8.68
N GLN A 226 6.35 -17.58 8.74
CA GLN A 226 6.42 -16.29 9.40
C GLN A 226 5.63 -15.24 8.64
N SER A 227 4.73 -14.53 9.33
CA SER A 227 3.91 -13.45 8.75
C SER A 227 4.75 -12.33 8.16
N ILE A 228 5.83 -11.94 8.82
CA ILE A 228 6.69 -10.85 8.36
C ILE A 228 7.37 -11.15 7.03
N VAL A 229 7.73 -12.42 6.76
CA VAL A 229 8.34 -12.86 5.50
C VAL A 229 7.31 -12.79 4.35
N ALA A 230 6.04 -13.04 4.64
CA ALA A 230 4.96 -12.98 3.67
C ALA A 230 4.46 -11.54 3.44
N MET A 231 4.31 -10.76 4.52
CA MET A 231 3.73 -9.42 4.51
C MET A 231 4.76 -8.32 4.24
N GLY A 232 6.01 -8.48 4.69
CA GLY A 232 7.07 -7.48 4.48
C GLY A 232 7.20 -7.02 3.02
N PRO A 233 7.33 -7.92 2.04
CA PRO A 233 7.35 -7.55 0.62
C PRO A 233 6.05 -6.92 0.13
N ALA A 234 4.90 -7.24 0.75
CA ALA A 234 3.60 -6.72 0.36
C ALA A 234 3.32 -5.30 0.89
N MET A 235 3.96 -4.91 2.00
CA MET A 235 3.85 -3.55 2.55
C MET A 235 4.49 -2.51 1.64
N ILE A 236 5.59 -2.86 0.96
CA ILE A 236 6.30 -1.94 0.06
C ILE A 236 5.39 -1.41 -1.04
N PRO A 237 4.66 -2.23 -1.82
CA PRO A 237 3.69 -1.73 -2.80
C PRO A 237 2.64 -0.81 -2.21
N MET A 238 2.10 -1.15 -1.05
CA MET A 238 1.01 -0.37 -0.43
C MET A 238 1.46 1.02 -0.01
N LEU A 239 2.63 1.13 0.60
CA LEU A 239 3.20 2.42 1.03
C LEU A 239 3.66 3.28 -0.16
N LEU A 240 4.23 2.66 -1.20
CA LEU A 240 4.59 3.32 -2.44
C LEU A 240 3.38 3.69 -3.32
N LEU A 241 2.20 3.14 -3.03
CA LEU A 241 0.96 3.58 -3.65
C LEU A 241 0.45 4.87 -3.01
N LEU A 242 0.24 4.84 -1.70
CA LEU A 242 -0.48 5.89 -0.97
C LEU A 242 0.27 7.22 -0.99
N ILE A 243 1.48 7.22 -0.46
CA ILE A 243 2.21 8.47 -0.21
C ILE A 243 2.54 9.22 -1.51
N PRO A 244 3.14 8.59 -2.54
CA PRO A 244 3.44 9.27 -3.79
C PRO A 244 2.19 9.75 -4.54
N ALA A 245 1.10 8.96 -4.53
CA ALA A 245 -0.14 9.37 -5.17
C ALA A 245 -0.77 10.59 -4.48
N VAL A 246 -0.82 10.62 -3.14
CA VAL A 246 -1.34 11.76 -2.38
C VAL A 246 -0.50 13.01 -2.64
N LEU A 247 0.83 12.93 -2.54
CA LEU A 247 1.72 14.07 -2.77
C LEU A 247 1.58 14.62 -4.18
N SER A 248 1.49 13.74 -5.17
CA SER A 248 1.31 14.10 -6.57
C SER A 248 -0.05 14.77 -6.80
N ALA A 249 -1.14 14.25 -6.22
CA ALA A 249 -2.47 14.85 -6.29
C ALA A 249 -2.49 16.25 -5.66
N LEU A 250 -1.96 16.38 -4.44
CA LEU A 250 -1.88 17.64 -3.72
C LEU A 250 -1.07 18.70 -4.47
N SER A 251 -0.01 18.31 -5.19
CA SER A 251 0.80 19.24 -5.97
C SER A 251 0.01 19.92 -7.09
N VAL A 252 -0.89 19.18 -7.73
CA VAL A 252 -1.76 19.73 -8.79
C VAL A 252 -2.86 20.60 -8.20
N VAL A 253 -3.51 20.13 -7.12
CA VAL A 253 -4.62 20.86 -6.50
C VAL A 253 -4.16 22.15 -5.86
N ARG A 254 -2.97 22.17 -5.25
CA ARG A 254 -2.38 23.39 -4.71
C ARG A 254 -2.22 24.50 -5.78
N GLU A 255 -1.75 24.15 -6.98
CA GLU A 255 -1.65 25.11 -8.08
C GLU A 255 -3.03 25.62 -8.53
N LYS A 256 -4.07 24.77 -8.41
CA LYS A 256 -5.45 25.19 -8.68
C LYS A 256 -5.95 26.20 -7.65
N GLU A 257 -5.75 25.90 -6.36
CA GLU A 257 -6.17 26.79 -5.27
C GLU A 257 -5.45 28.14 -5.29
N LEU A 258 -4.15 28.15 -5.62
CA LEU A 258 -3.36 29.37 -5.75
C LEU A 258 -3.65 30.16 -7.05
N GLY A 259 -4.51 29.62 -7.93
CA GLY A 259 -4.80 30.26 -9.21
C GLY A 259 -3.63 30.25 -10.21
N SER A 260 -2.51 29.61 -9.88
CA SER A 260 -1.29 29.56 -10.73
C SER A 260 -1.53 28.87 -12.06
N ILE A 261 -2.60 28.10 -12.20
CA ILE A 261 -3.03 27.47 -13.47
C ILE A 261 -3.33 28.52 -14.54
N VAL A 262 -3.73 29.73 -14.16
CA VAL A 262 -3.95 30.83 -15.12
C VAL A 262 -2.66 31.16 -15.89
N ASN A 263 -1.50 30.95 -15.32
CA ASN A 263 -0.22 31.14 -15.98
C ASN A 263 -0.01 30.27 -17.24
N PHE A 264 -0.77 29.18 -17.40
CA PHE A 264 -0.76 28.40 -18.66
C PHE A 264 -1.26 29.15 -19.87
N TYR A 265 -2.04 30.20 -19.68
CA TYR A 265 -2.52 31.02 -20.79
C TYR A 265 -1.43 31.96 -21.35
N VAL A 266 -0.53 32.39 -20.47
CA VAL A 266 0.52 33.36 -20.82
C VAL A 266 1.88 32.70 -21.09
N THR A 267 2.03 31.43 -20.73
CA THR A 267 3.28 30.65 -20.95
C THR A 267 3.12 29.61 -22.07
N PRO A 268 4.16 29.34 -22.85
CA PRO A 268 4.12 28.33 -23.93
C PRO A 268 4.19 26.89 -23.43
N VAL A 269 3.84 26.62 -22.16
CA VAL A 269 3.95 25.30 -21.53
C VAL A 269 2.75 24.43 -21.90
N THR A 270 3.03 23.17 -22.27
CA THR A 270 2.00 22.18 -22.53
C THR A 270 1.54 21.50 -21.24
N ARG A 271 0.34 20.90 -21.25
CA ARG A 271 -0.20 20.16 -20.10
C ARG A 271 0.73 18.99 -19.71
N LEU A 272 1.28 18.31 -20.72
CA LEU A 272 2.20 17.20 -20.51
C LEU A 272 3.50 17.64 -19.84
N GLU A 273 4.11 18.74 -20.30
CA GLU A 273 5.34 19.28 -19.69
C GLU A 273 5.13 19.65 -18.22
N PHE A 274 4.00 20.23 -17.90
CA PHE A 274 3.65 20.57 -16.52
C PHE A 274 3.47 19.32 -15.66
N LEU A 275 2.64 18.37 -16.10
CA LEU A 275 2.35 17.16 -15.34
C LEU A 275 3.60 16.28 -15.16
N LEU A 276 4.34 16.06 -16.22
CA LEU A 276 5.59 15.28 -16.18
C LEU A 276 6.68 15.99 -15.37
N GLY A 277 6.77 17.32 -15.45
CA GLY A 277 7.70 18.10 -14.64
C GLY A 277 7.42 17.94 -13.15
N LYS A 278 6.14 18.00 -12.72
CA LYS A 278 5.77 17.73 -11.34
C LYS A 278 6.01 16.27 -10.97
N GLN A 279 5.58 15.35 -11.81
CA GLN A 279 5.71 13.91 -11.57
C GLN A 279 7.15 13.49 -11.30
N LEU A 280 8.11 14.02 -12.07
CA LEU A 280 9.52 13.63 -11.97
C LEU A 280 10.08 13.82 -10.54
N SER A 281 9.74 14.92 -9.88
CA SER A 281 10.18 15.21 -8.51
C SER A 281 9.61 14.19 -7.50
N TYR A 282 8.34 13.79 -7.66
CA TYR A 282 7.72 12.80 -6.80
C TYR A 282 8.16 11.38 -7.09
N VAL A 283 8.51 11.06 -8.34
CA VAL A 283 9.13 9.78 -8.70
C VAL A 283 10.48 9.62 -8.01
N VAL A 284 11.32 10.66 -8.01
CA VAL A 284 12.62 10.62 -7.32
C VAL A 284 12.43 10.43 -5.82
N LEU A 285 11.51 11.16 -5.18
CA LEU A 285 11.20 11.01 -3.77
C LEU A 285 10.67 9.61 -3.45
N ALA A 286 9.79 9.08 -4.27
CA ALA A 286 9.22 7.76 -4.08
C ALA A 286 10.25 6.63 -4.30
N MET A 287 11.21 6.81 -5.21
CA MET A 287 12.34 5.87 -5.35
C MET A 287 13.28 5.92 -4.14
N LEU A 288 13.45 7.07 -3.51
CA LEU A 288 14.15 7.16 -2.23
C LEU A 288 13.39 6.39 -1.14
N ASN A 289 12.07 6.58 -1.04
CA ASN A 289 11.22 5.82 -0.13
C ASN A 289 11.30 4.31 -0.41
N PHE A 290 11.29 3.90 -1.67
CA PHE A 290 11.48 2.50 -2.06
C PHE A 290 12.79 1.94 -1.53
N ALA A 291 13.91 2.67 -1.68
CA ALA A 291 15.20 2.23 -1.17
C ALA A 291 15.19 2.09 0.37
N VAL A 292 14.58 3.05 1.08
CA VAL A 292 14.44 3.02 2.55
C VAL A 292 13.56 1.85 2.99
N LEU A 293 12.40 1.66 2.37
CA LEU A 293 11.47 0.55 2.69
C LEU A 293 12.11 -0.81 2.42
N THR A 294 12.83 -0.94 1.31
CA THR A 294 13.56 -2.18 0.98
C THR A 294 14.68 -2.44 1.99
N ALA A 295 15.41 -1.41 2.39
CA ALA A 295 16.43 -1.52 3.43
C ALA A 295 15.82 -1.93 4.78
N LEU A 296 14.70 -1.36 5.19
CA LEU A 296 13.96 -1.76 6.40
C LEU A 296 13.50 -3.23 6.32
N ALA A 297 12.96 -3.65 5.18
CA ALA A 297 12.54 -5.04 4.99
C ALA A 297 13.71 -6.01 5.16
N VAL A 298 14.85 -5.71 4.55
CA VAL A 298 16.03 -6.61 4.56
C VAL A 298 16.79 -6.56 5.88
N PHE A 299 17.10 -5.37 6.40
CA PHE A 299 18.01 -5.23 7.53
C PHE A 299 17.28 -5.25 8.88
N LEU A 300 16.11 -4.62 8.99
CA LEU A 300 15.36 -4.55 10.24
C LEU A 300 14.47 -5.77 10.43
N PHE A 301 13.63 -6.06 9.44
CA PHE A 301 12.71 -7.21 9.49
C PHE A 301 13.35 -8.52 9.08
N ARG A 302 14.60 -8.49 8.61
CA ARG A 302 15.38 -9.66 8.19
C ARG A 302 14.69 -10.52 7.13
N VAL A 303 13.86 -9.89 6.29
CA VAL A 303 13.22 -10.59 5.18
C VAL A 303 14.24 -10.84 4.08
N PRO A 304 14.52 -12.10 3.71
CA PRO A 304 15.57 -12.41 2.75
C PRO A 304 15.18 -11.94 1.34
N LEU A 305 16.02 -11.12 0.72
CA LEU A 305 15.91 -10.77 -0.70
C LEU A 305 16.72 -11.80 -1.52
N LYS A 306 16.04 -12.81 -2.05
CA LYS A 306 16.66 -13.96 -2.76
C LYS A 306 16.85 -13.72 -4.25
N GLY A 307 16.06 -12.85 -4.85
CA GLY A 307 16.10 -12.52 -6.28
C GLY A 307 16.95 -11.31 -6.59
N SER A 308 16.84 -10.79 -7.83
CA SER A 308 17.63 -9.65 -8.31
C SER A 308 17.12 -8.32 -7.75
N PRO A 309 17.94 -7.56 -6.98
CA PRO A 309 17.59 -6.21 -6.53
C PRO A 309 17.33 -5.25 -7.69
N LEU A 310 18.04 -5.43 -8.82
CA LEU A 310 17.86 -4.59 -10.01
C LEU A 310 16.49 -4.81 -10.65
N THR A 311 16.04 -6.06 -10.73
CA THR A 311 14.69 -6.40 -11.21
C THR A 311 13.62 -5.75 -10.34
N LEU A 312 13.79 -5.82 -9.02
CA LEU A 312 12.88 -5.18 -8.07
C LEU A 312 12.87 -3.65 -8.24
N ALA A 313 14.05 -3.02 -8.36
CA ALA A 313 14.18 -1.57 -8.54
C ALA A 313 13.60 -1.10 -9.88
N ALA A 314 13.80 -1.84 -10.96
CA ALA A 314 13.20 -1.53 -12.26
C ALA A 314 11.67 -1.59 -12.23
N ALA A 315 11.11 -2.63 -11.60
CA ALA A 315 9.66 -2.73 -11.42
C ALA A 315 9.13 -1.61 -10.49
N ALA A 316 9.85 -1.27 -9.42
CA ALA A 316 9.50 -0.17 -8.53
C ALA A 316 9.47 1.17 -9.27
N LEU A 317 10.40 1.43 -10.17
CA LEU A 317 10.41 2.65 -10.98
C LEU A 317 9.15 2.75 -11.84
N LEU A 318 8.79 1.69 -12.56
CA LEU A 318 7.57 1.66 -13.38
C LEU A 318 6.31 1.82 -12.52
N TYR A 319 6.30 1.16 -11.36
CA TYR A 319 5.19 1.24 -10.42
C TYR A 319 5.02 2.65 -9.84
N VAL A 320 6.11 3.30 -9.43
CA VAL A 320 6.09 4.66 -8.89
C VAL A 320 5.63 5.66 -9.94
N ILE A 321 6.03 5.48 -11.21
CA ILE A 321 5.50 6.29 -12.32
C ILE A 321 3.98 6.09 -12.43
N ALA A 322 3.48 4.89 -12.32
CA ALA A 322 2.04 4.63 -12.37
C ALA A 322 1.30 5.23 -11.16
N THR A 323 1.81 5.05 -9.93
CA THR A 323 1.15 5.56 -8.71
C THR A 323 1.13 7.08 -8.62
N THR A 324 2.22 7.75 -8.99
CA THR A 324 2.25 9.21 -9.10
C THR A 324 1.31 9.71 -10.20
N ALA A 325 1.21 9.01 -11.32
CA ALA A 325 0.25 9.34 -12.37
C ALA A 325 -1.21 9.16 -11.92
N MET A 326 -1.54 8.15 -11.09
CA MET A 326 -2.85 8.02 -10.45
C MET A 326 -3.18 9.26 -9.62
N GLY A 327 -2.23 9.73 -8.83
CA GLY A 327 -2.37 10.98 -8.08
C GLY A 327 -2.62 12.19 -8.98
N LEU A 328 -1.89 12.32 -10.09
CA LEU A 328 -2.12 13.39 -11.08
C LEU A 328 -3.53 13.33 -11.69
N VAL A 329 -4.03 12.13 -12.02
CA VAL A 329 -5.40 11.94 -12.52
C VAL A 329 -6.40 12.47 -11.49
N ILE A 330 -6.32 12.01 -10.25
CA ILE A 330 -7.24 12.42 -9.17
C ILE A 330 -7.12 13.92 -8.90
N GLY A 331 -5.91 14.45 -8.80
CA GLY A 331 -5.64 15.88 -8.64
C GLY A 331 -6.20 16.73 -9.78
N SER A 332 -6.31 16.17 -10.99
CA SER A 332 -6.91 16.86 -12.13
C SER A 332 -8.43 17.09 -11.97
N PHE A 333 -9.13 16.26 -11.21
CA PHE A 333 -10.57 16.41 -10.92
C PHE A 333 -10.84 17.25 -9.69
N MET A 334 -10.02 17.11 -8.65
CA MET A 334 -10.28 17.73 -7.36
C MET A 334 -10.04 19.23 -7.40
N ARG A 335 -10.81 19.97 -6.59
CA ARG A 335 -10.69 21.43 -6.46
C ARG A 335 -10.02 21.86 -5.16
N GLY A 336 -10.14 21.07 -4.10
CA GLY A 336 -9.58 21.36 -2.78
C GLY A 336 -8.60 20.28 -2.29
N GLN A 337 -7.57 20.68 -1.54
CA GLN A 337 -6.51 19.78 -1.05
C GLN A 337 -7.08 18.70 -0.13
N THR A 338 -8.00 19.04 0.78
CA THR A 338 -8.63 18.06 1.67
C THR A 338 -9.38 16.98 0.89
N ALA A 339 -10.19 17.40 -0.11
CA ALA A 339 -10.91 16.46 -0.97
C ALA A 339 -9.94 15.59 -1.78
N ALA A 340 -8.85 16.15 -2.28
CA ALA A 340 -7.83 15.42 -3.02
C ALA A 340 -7.14 14.35 -2.16
N LEU A 341 -6.83 14.68 -0.90
CA LEU A 341 -6.22 13.74 0.03
C LEU A 341 -7.11 12.53 0.26
N PHE A 342 -8.36 12.75 0.68
CA PHE A 342 -9.29 11.65 0.94
C PHE A 342 -9.66 10.87 -0.31
N ALA A 343 -9.92 11.55 -1.43
CA ALA A 343 -10.23 10.88 -2.68
C ALA A 343 -9.05 10.02 -3.16
N THR A 344 -7.82 10.53 -3.06
CA THR A 344 -6.65 9.74 -3.45
C THR A 344 -6.49 8.52 -2.55
N ALA A 345 -6.58 8.71 -1.23
CA ALA A 345 -6.48 7.60 -0.29
C ALA A 345 -7.52 6.50 -0.58
N ILE A 346 -8.79 6.88 -0.73
CA ILE A 346 -9.87 5.92 -0.96
C ILE A 346 -9.74 5.25 -2.34
N LEU A 347 -9.57 6.04 -3.41
CA LEU A 347 -9.55 5.52 -4.78
C LEU A 347 -8.30 4.70 -5.11
N THR A 348 -7.22 4.86 -4.35
CA THR A 348 -6.02 4.06 -4.55
C THR A 348 -5.94 2.88 -3.57
N MET A 349 -6.19 3.09 -2.27
CA MET A 349 -5.99 2.04 -1.27
C MET A 349 -7.09 0.98 -1.29
N LEU A 350 -8.35 1.37 -1.53
CA LEU A 350 -9.46 0.42 -1.50
C LEU A 350 -9.34 -0.62 -2.63
N PRO A 351 -9.11 -0.25 -3.92
CA PRO A 351 -8.87 -1.26 -4.95
C PRO A 351 -7.58 -2.05 -4.73
N ALA A 352 -6.53 -1.42 -4.20
CA ALA A 352 -5.29 -2.11 -3.90
C ALA A 352 -5.46 -3.19 -2.84
N SER A 353 -6.18 -2.92 -1.76
CA SER A 353 -6.40 -3.90 -0.69
C SER A 353 -7.30 -5.05 -1.12
N GLN A 354 -8.35 -4.76 -1.90
CA GLN A 354 -9.36 -5.75 -2.25
C GLN A 354 -9.01 -6.57 -3.51
N PHE A 355 -8.40 -5.96 -4.52
CA PHE A 355 -8.27 -6.59 -5.83
C PHE A 355 -6.82 -6.85 -6.28
N SER A 356 -5.80 -6.41 -5.52
CA SER A 356 -4.40 -6.56 -5.97
C SER A 356 -3.77 -7.92 -5.68
N GLY A 357 -4.46 -8.83 -5.02
CA GLY A 357 -3.85 -10.08 -4.56
C GLY A 357 -3.13 -9.96 -3.21
N LEU A 358 -3.42 -8.89 -2.45
CA LEU A 358 -2.83 -8.70 -1.12
C LEU A 358 -3.42 -9.71 -0.12
N ILE A 359 -4.75 -9.76 -0.03
CA ILE A 359 -5.53 -10.63 0.86
C ILE A 359 -5.87 -11.93 0.12
N ASP A 360 -6.65 -11.82 -0.93
CA ASP A 360 -7.07 -12.97 -1.74
C ASP A 360 -6.36 -12.99 -3.09
N PRO A 361 -5.95 -14.16 -3.60
CA PRO A 361 -5.33 -14.26 -4.91
C PRO A 361 -6.23 -13.69 -6.02
N VAL A 362 -5.65 -12.96 -6.98
CA VAL A 362 -6.42 -12.39 -8.11
C VAL A 362 -7.13 -13.48 -8.91
N SER A 363 -6.59 -14.69 -8.93
CA SER A 363 -7.21 -15.86 -9.59
C SER A 363 -8.53 -16.33 -8.96
N SER A 364 -8.81 -15.93 -7.71
CA SER A 364 -10.08 -16.23 -7.02
C SER A 364 -11.13 -15.14 -7.20
N LEU A 365 -10.77 -14.01 -7.82
CA LEU A 365 -11.71 -12.93 -8.08
C LEU A 365 -12.56 -13.22 -9.32
N GLU A 366 -13.83 -12.81 -9.27
CA GLU A 366 -14.77 -12.98 -10.37
C GLU A 366 -15.29 -11.63 -10.90
N GLY A 367 -15.80 -11.63 -12.13
CA GLY A 367 -16.47 -10.49 -12.74
C GLY A 367 -15.61 -9.22 -12.82
N LEU A 368 -16.16 -8.09 -12.38
CA LEU A 368 -15.46 -6.79 -12.40
C LEU A 368 -14.24 -6.75 -11.47
N GLY A 369 -14.25 -7.51 -10.37
CA GLY A 369 -13.12 -7.59 -9.45
C GLY A 369 -11.88 -8.19 -10.13
N ALA A 370 -12.04 -9.24 -10.91
CA ALA A 370 -10.97 -9.87 -11.69
C ALA A 370 -10.39 -8.90 -12.73
N LEU A 371 -11.27 -8.15 -13.43
CA LEU A 371 -10.83 -7.16 -14.42
C LEU A 371 -10.04 -6.03 -13.77
N ILE A 372 -10.55 -5.47 -12.68
CA ILE A 372 -9.84 -4.42 -11.91
C ILE A 372 -8.50 -4.96 -11.41
N GLY A 373 -8.51 -6.13 -10.78
CA GLY A 373 -7.32 -6.77 -10.22
C GLY A 373 -6.25 -7.03 -11.28
N SER A 374 -6.63 -7.49 -12.46
CA SER A 374 -5.68 -7.75 -13.55
C SER A 374 -5.10 -6.48 -14.19
N ALA A 375 -5.83 -5.36 -14.16
CA ALA A 375 -5.38 -4.09 -14.72
C ALA A 375 -4.63 -3.22 -13.69
N TYR A 376 -4.77 -3.53 -12.39
CA TYR A 376 -4.29 -2.64 -11.33
C TYR A 376 -2.76 -2.73 -11.15
N PRO A 377 -2.02 -1.61 -11.19
CA PRO A 377 -0.55 -1.64 -11.14
C PRO A 377 0.01 -2.33 -9.89
N THR A 378 -0.67 -2.22 -8.74
CA THR A 378 -0.24 -2.84 -7.48
C THR A 378 -0.18 -4.35 -7.57
N THR A 379 -1.08 -4.99 -8.29
CA THR A 379 -1.11 -6.45 -8.53
C THR A 379 0.23 -6.93 -9.11
N HIS A 380 0.67 -6.26 -10.15
CA HIS A 380 1.88 -6.63 -10.87
C HIS A 380 3.14 -6.35 -10.05
N PHE A 381 3.19 -5.20 -9.36
CA PHE A 381 4.33 -4.90 -8.51
C PHE A 381 4.39 -5.80 -7.26
N LEU A 382 3.23 -6.15 -6.68
CA LEU A 382 3.14 -7.12 -5.58
C LEU A 382 3.67 -8.50 -6.00
N THR A 383 3.33 -8.94 -7.21
CA THR A 383 3.86 -10.19 -7.79
C THR A 383 5.38 -10.13 -7.93
N VAL A 384 5.94 -9.01 -8.43
CA VAL A 384 7.39 -8.83 -8.52
C VAL A 384 8.02 -8.80 -7.13
N ALA A 385 7.48 -8.05 -6.18
CA ALA A 385 8.01 -7.94 -4.83
C ALA A 385 8.04 -9.31 -4.12
N ARG A 386 6.91 -10.04 -4.09
CA ARG A 386 6.86 -11.39 -3.52
C ARG A 386 7.77 -12.36 -4.26
N GLY A 387 7.86 -12.27 -5.59
CA GLY A 387 8.71 -13.11 -6.41
C GLY A 387 10.19 -12.93 -6.11
N THR A 388 10.65 -11.69 -6.03
CA THR A 388 12.07 -11.36 -5.77
C THR A 388 12.47 -11.60 -4.31
N PHE A 389 11.64 -11.24 -3.33
CA PHE A 389 11.96 -11.48 -1.93
C PHE A 389 11.92 -12.97 -1.57
N SER A 390 10.78 -13.62 -1.80
CA SER A 390 10.55 -14.97 -1.25
C SER A 390 11.01 -16.09 -2.18
N LYS A 391 10.73 -15.97 -3.50
CA LYS A 391 10.93 -17.07 -4.47
C LYS A 391 12.27 -17.01 -5.21
N GLY A 392 13.02 -15.91 -5.11
CA GLY A 392 14.28 -15.75 -5.83
C GLY A 392 14.13 -15.58 -7.34
N LEU A 393 12.98 -15.07 -7.79
CA LEU A 393 12.72 -14.89 -9.21
C LEU A 393 13.53 -13.72 -9.81
N HIS A 394 13.87 -13.87 -11.07
CA HIS A 394 14.63 -12.89 -11.85
C HIS A 394 13.75 -12.25 -12.93
N PHE A 395 14.30 -11.31 -13.69
CA PHE A 395 13.56 -10.60 -14.74
C PHE A 395 12.89 -11.55 -15.75
N GLY A 396 13.59 -12.61 -16.16
CA GLY A 396 13.06 -13.59 -17.11
C GLY A 396 11.75 -14.24 -16.67
N ASP A 397 11.61 -14.50 -15.38
CA ASP A 397 10.43 -15.15 -14.78
C ASP A 397 9.26 -14.16 -14.57
N LEU A 398 9.55 -12.87 -14.53
CA LEU A 398 8.61 -11.81 -14.14
C LEU A 398 8.17 -10.91 -15.30
N GLN A 399 8.57 -11.20 -16.54
CA GLN A 399 8.31 -10.37 -17.72
C GLN A 399 6.82 -10.04 -17.89
N ALA A 400 5.93 -10.98 -17.61
CA ALA A 400 4.50 -10.79 -17.71
C ALA A 400 3.96 -9.66 -16.79
N ALA A 401 4.62 -9.42 -15.64
CA ALA A 401 4.24 -8.36 -14.72
C ALA A 401 4.80 -6.98 -15.15
N PHE A 402 5.90 -6.94 -15.90
CA PHE A 402 6.51 -5.69 -16.35
C PHE A 402 5.69 -4.99 -17.45
N ALA A 403 5.08 -5.74 -18.36
CA ALA A 403 4.32 -5.16 -19.47
C ALA A 403 3.15 -4.27 -19.00
N PRO A 404 2.24 -4.73 -18.11
CA PRO A 404 1.19 -3.87 -17.58
C PRO A 404 1.71 -2.66 -16.81
N LEU A 405 2.80 -2.82 -16.03
CA LEU A 405 3.42 -1.72 -15.30
C LEU A 405 3.96 -0.64 -16.24
N ALA A 406 4.60 -1.04 -17.33
CA ALA A 406 5.14 -0.11 -18.32
C ALA A 406 4.04 0.67 -19.06
N VAL A 407 2.89 0.05 -19.29
CA VAL A 407 1.74 0.67 -19.96
C VAL A 407 0.94 1.57 -19.01
N ALA A 408 0.81 1.22 -17.75
CA ALA A 408 -0.03 1.94 -16.79
C ALA A 408 0.40 3.41 -16.62
N GLY A 409 1.70 3.69 -16.50
CA GLY A 409 2.21 5.05 -16.32
C GLY A 409 1.82 5.98 -17.48
N PRO A 410 2.21 5.70 -18.73
CA PRO A 410 1.85 6.51 -19.88
C PRO A 410 0.34 6.70 -20.08
N VAL A 411 -0.45 5.65 -19.89
CA VAL A 411 -1.92 5.71 -20.00
C VAL A 411 -2.50 6.67 -18.98
N LEU A 412 -2.09 6.56 -17.72
CA LEU A 412 -2.58 7.41 -16.64
C LEU A 412 -2.12 8.87 -16.81
N VAL A 413 -0.88 9.11 -17.25
CA VAL A 413 -0.41 10.47 -17.55
C VAL A 413 -1.19 11.08 -18.72
N GLY A 414 -1.45 10.30 -19.77
CA GLY A 414 -2.28 10.73 -20.89
C GLY A 414 -3.70 11.09 -20.44
N LEU A 415 -4.29 10.26 -19.56
CA LEU A 415 -5.59 10.53 -18.96
C LEU A 415 -5.57 11.80 -18.12
N ALA A 416 -4.56 12.00 -17.26
CA ALA A 416 -4.41 13.21 -16.46
C ALA A 416 -4.32 14.46 -17.33
N ALA A 417 -3.55 14.40 -18.43
CA ALA A 417 -3.41 15.51 -19.38
C ALA A 417 -4.71 15.83 -20.13
N ALA A 418 -5.51 14.81 -20.46
CA ALA A 418 -6.83 15.00 -21.07
C ALA A 418 -7.82 15.63 -20.12
N LEU A 419 -7.79 15.20 -18.83
CA LEU A 419 -8.73 15.65 -17.81
C LEU A 419 -8.38 17.01 -17.20
N LEU A 420 -7.11 17.40 -17.25
CA LEU A 420 -6.67 18.72 -16.79
C LEU A 420 -7.29 19.80 -17.68
N ARG A 421 -8.47 20.26 -17.30
CA ARG A 421 -9.14 21.38 -17.99
C ARG A 421 -8.39 22.66 -17.71
N LYS A 422 -8.17 23.45 -18.74
CA LYS A 422 -7.86 24.87 -18.57
C LYS A 422 -9.10 25.47 -17.94
N GLN A 423 -9.10 25.74 -16.65
CA GLN A 423 -10.24 26.40 -16.01
C GLN A 423 -10.31 27.83 -16.53
N ALA A 424 -11.19 28.04 -17.49
CA ALA A 424 -11.83 29.33 -17.75
C ALA A 424 -13.20 29.22 -17.08
N ARG A 425 -13.32 29.70 -15.87
CA ARG A 425 -14.44 30.28 -15.12
C ARG A 425 -14.35 29.98 -13.65
#